data_3558f2fe9d4c5c2dedbf10782728a661
#
_entry.id   3558f2fe9d4c5c2dedbf10782728a661
#
_cell.length_a   1.000
_cell.length_b   1.000
_cell.length_c   1.000
_cell.angle_alpha   90.00
_cell.angle_beta   90.00
_cell.angle_gamma   90.00
#
_symmetry.space_group_name_H-M   'P 1'
#
loop_
_entity.id
_entity.type
_entity.pdbx_description
1 polymer ?
#
loop_
_entity_poly.entity_id
_entity_poly.type
_entity_poly.pdbx_seq_one_letter_code
_entity_poly.pdbx_strand_id
1 'polypeptide(L)'
;LHTAYRRQRQMCIRDRDTTARTAKDAAESLKTEIGSIVKSLLLRRQSSFLLCLVAGDKRCSLNKIKKLLNEKDVSMANADQVKEITGFTIGGVSPVGHLNKVDIYIDESLARFTNLFAAAGHPYSIFKINFDNLCKITKGSVKDISE
;
A
#
# COMPACT_ATOMS: atom_id res chain seq x y z
N LEU A 1 5.66 6.80 -14.10
CA LEU A 1 4.21 6.50 -14.15
C LEU A 1 3.83 5.53 -15.26
N HIS A 2 4.44 5.65 -16.47
CA HIS A 2 4.13 4.74 -17.58
C HIS A 2 4.46 3.28 -17.26
N THR A 3 5.59 3.01 -16.61
CA THR A 3 5.97 1.65 -16.23
C THR A 3 5.00 1.06 -15.22
N ALA A 4 4.62 1.83 -14.19
CA ALA A 4 3.64 1.39 -13.20
C ALA A 4 2.28 1.16 -13.84
N TYR A 5 1.84 2.04 -14.73
CA TYR A 5 0.59 1.93 -15.44
C TYR A 5 0.53 0.66 -16.31
N ARG A 6 1.61 0.34 -17.02
CA ARG A 6 1.70 -0.89 -17.81
C ARG A 6 1.60 -2.13 -16.93
N ARG A 7 2.30 -2.15 -15.81
CA ARG A 7 2.23 -3.26 -14.84
C ARG A 7 0.82 -3.43 -14.30
N GLN A 8 0.16 -2.32 -13.96
CA GLN A 8 -1.21 -2.34 -13.46
C GLN A 8 -2.18 -2.88 -14.51
N ARG A 9 -2.02 -2.56 -15.79
CA ARG A 9 -2.84 -3.12 -16.87
C ARG A 9 -2.75 -4.63 -16.96
N GLN A 10 -1.57 -5.19 -16.70
CA GLN A 10 -1.37 -6.64 -16.70
C GLN A 10 -2.00 -7.33 -15.49
N MET A 11 -2.46 -6.58 -14.50
CA MET A 11 -2.98 -7.06 -13.23
C MET A 11 -4.49 -6.90 -13.08
N CYS A 12 -5.25 -6.77 -14.17
CA CYS A 12 -6.71 -6.63 -14.14
C CYS A 12 -7.18 -5.42 -13.32
N ILE A 13 -6.87 -4.22 -13.79
CA ILE A 13 -7.34 -2.99 -13.19
C ILE A 13 -8.87 -2.91 -13.31
N ARG A 14 -9.52 -2.56 -12.20
CA ARG A 14 -10.97 -2.33 -12.16
C ARG A 14 -11.26 -0.95 -11.63
N ASP A 15 -11.99 -0.18 -12.41
CA ASP A 15 -12.56 1.08 -11.93
C ASP A 15 -13.85 0.77 -11.17
N ARG A 16 -14.12 1.56 -10.14
CA ARG A 16 -15.31 1.38 -9.32
C ARG A 16 -16.24 2.55 -9.49
N ASP A 17 -17.53 2.23 -9.54
CA ASP A 17 -18.59 3.23 -9.70
C ASP A 17 -18.85 4.03 -8.43
N THR A 18 -18.42 3.52 -7.28
CA THR A 18 -18.66 4.15 -5.98
C THR A 18 -17.38 4.65 -5.35
N THR A 19 -17.47 5.76 -4.61
CA THR A 19 -16.38 6.33 -3.83
C THR A 19 -15.92 5.33 -2.76
N ALA A 20 -14.65 4.95 -2.79
CA ALA A 20 -14.11 4.10 -1.75
C ALA A 20 -12.80 4.67 -1.25
N ARG A 21 -12.90 5.44 -0.16
CA ARG A 21 -11.76 6.07 0.49
C ARG A 21 -11.11 5.19 1.55
N THR A 22 -11.86 4.22 2.07
CA THR A 22 -11.41 3.33 3.14
C THR A 22 -11.31 1.91 2.64
N ALA A 23 -10.53 1.08 3.35
CA ALA A 23 -10.43 -0.34 3.06
C ALA A 23 -11.80 -1.03 3.17
N LYS A 24 -12.63 -0.60 4.13
CA LYS A 24 -13.98 -1.14 4.30
C LYS A 24 -14.85 -0.85 3.07
N ASP A 25 -14.85 0.38 2.59
CA ASP A 25 -15.62 0.77 1.40
C ASP A 25 -15.13 -0.02 0.17
N ALA A 26 -13.83 -0.18 0.01
CA ALA A 26 -13.26 -0.94 -1.08
C ALA A 26 -13.70 -2.41 -1.02
N ALA A 27 -13.66 -3.02 0.16
CA ALA A 27 -14.07 -4.40 0.35
C ALA A 27 -15.55 -4.61 0.02
N GLU A 28 -16.42 -3.70 0.45
CA GLU A 28 -17.85 -3.74 0.15
C GLU A 28 -18.12 -3.61 -1.35
N SER A 29 -17.45 -2.69 -2.02
CA SER A 29 -17.58 -2.48 -3.48
C SER A 29 -17.15 -3.69 -4.28
N LEU A 30 -16.10 -4.38 -3.83
CA LEU A 30 -15.54 -5.54 -4.52
C LEU A 30 -16.13 -6.86 -4.05
N LYS A 31 -16.99 -6.84 -3.03
CA LYS A 31 -17.57 -8.03 -2.40
C LYS A 31 -16.49 -9.01 -1.94
N THR A 32 -15.48 -8.49 -1.27
CA THR A 32 -14.36 -9.26 -0.75
C THR A 32 -14.12 -8.95 0.73
N GLU A 33 -13.24 -9.72 1.38
CA GLU A 33 -12.89 -9.48 2.78
C GLU A 33 -12.03 -8.21 2.92
N ILE A 34 -12.28 -7.47 3.99
CA ILE A 34 -11.54 -6.22 4.24
C ILE A 34 -10.04 -6.45 4.35
N GLY A 35 -9.62 -7.59 4.90
CA GLY A 35 -8.20 -7.92 5.04
C GLY A 35 -7.48 -8.11 3.71
N SER A 36 -8.20 -8.41 2.63
CA SER A 36 -7.61 -8.54 1.29
C SER A 36 -7.29 -7.20 0.63
N ILE A 37 -7.73 -6.10 1.20
CA ILE A 37 -7.43 -4.76 0.71
C ILE A 37 -6.04 -4.34 1.22
N VAL A 38 -5.18 -3.94 0.30
CA VAL A 38 -3.83 -3.46 0.64
C VAL A 38 -3.87 -1.96 0.90
N LYS A 39 -3.52 -1.57 2.12
CA LYS A 39 -3.34 -0.17 2.47
C LYS A 39 -1.88 0.20 2.27
N SER A 40 -1.62 1.21 1.44
CA SER A 40 -0.27 1.72 1.20
C SER A 40 -0.08 2.98 2.04
N LEU A 41 0.73 2.88 3.09
CA LEU A 41 0.94 3.93 4.08
C LEU A 41 2.38 4.44 4.01
N LEU A 42 2.55 5.73 3.75
CA LEU A 42 3.88 6.33 3.75
C LEU A 42 4.24 6.79 5.16
N LEU A 43 5.38 6.35 5.64
CA LEU A 43 5.94 6.76 6.91
C LEU A 43 7.15 7.66 6.69
N ARG A 44 7.30 8.66 7.55
CA ARG A 44 8.51 9.49 7.64
C ARG A 44 9.43 8.87 8.69
N ARG A 45 10.69 8.70 8.31
CA ARG A 45 11.75 8.22 9.22
C ARG A 45 12.94 9.17 9.12
N GLN A 46 13.18 9.98 10.15
CA GLN A 46 14.23 11.00 10.13
C GLN A 46 14.09 11.88 8.86
N SER A 47 15.06 11.85 7.95
CA SER A 47 15.03 12.62 6.69
C SER A 47 14.58 11.80 5.48
N SER A 48 14.12 10.57 5.68
CA SER A 48 13.72 9.69 4.58
C SER A 48 12.31 9.14 4.79
N PHE A 49 11.88 8.26 3.88
CA PHE A 49 10.52 7.73 3.88
C PHE A 49 10.53 6.21 3.68
N LEU A 50 9.47 5.57 4.17
CA LEU A 50 9.23 4.14 4.07
C LEU A 50 7.78 3.92 3.71
N LEU A 51 7.52 3.08 2.71
CA LEU A 51 6.16 2.69 2.36
C LEU A 51 5.83 1.36 3.03
N CYS A 52 4.69 1.31 3.74
CA CYS A 52 4.22 0.10 4.40
C CYS A 52 2.93 -0.37 3.76
N LEU A 53 2.90 -1.62 3.33
CA LEU A 53 1.72 -2.27 2.77
C LEU A 53 1.10 -3.14 3.85
N VAL A 54 -0.10 -2.78 4.30
CA VAL A 54 -0.77 -3.40 5.45
C VAL A 54 -2.17 -3.85 5.05
N ALA A 55 -2.62 -4.96 5.61
CA ALA A 55 -3.96 -5.48 5.37
C ALA A 55 -5.04 -4.53 5.88
N GLY A 56 -6.16 -4.47 5.17
CA GLY A 56 -7.25 -3.55 5.50
C GLY A 56 -7.90 -3.78 6.87
N ASP A 57 -7.78 -4.98 7.43
CA ASP A 57 -8.29 -5.33 8.76
C ASP A 57 -7.25 -5.15 9.88
N LYS A 58 -6.09 -4.62 9.57
CA LYS A 58 -4.98 -4.41 10.49
C LYS A 58 -4.55 -2.95 10.54
N ARG A 59 -3.82 -2.61 11.60
CA ARG A 59 -3.19 -1.29 11.73
C ARG A 59 -1.69 -1.42 11.58
N CYS A 60 -1.08 -0.44 10.96
CA CYS A 60 0.38 -0.34 10.94
C CYS A 60 0.89 -0.04 12.35
N SER A 61 1.77 -0.88 12.85
CA SER A 61 2.35 -0.70 14.19
C SER A 61 3.64 0.11 14.10
N LEU A 62 3.58 1.38 14.48
CA LEU A 62 4.76 2.23 14.52
C LEU A 62 5.82 1.69 15.46
N ASN A 63 5.40 1.05 16.57
CA ASN A 63 6.33 0.46 17.53
C ASN A 63 7.14 -0.68 16.91
N LYS A 64 6.48 -1.57 16.17
CA LYS A 64 7.17 -2.66 15.47
C LYS A 64 8.15 -2.12 14.44
N ILE A 65 7.75 -1.10 13.68
CA ILE A 65 8.61 -0.47 12.68
C ILE A 65 9.80 0.21 13.32
N LYS A 66 9.61 0.94 14.40
CA LYS A 66 10.71 1.57 15.14
C LYS A 66 11.74 0.54 15.61
N LYS A 67 11.28 -0.61 16.07
CA LYS A 67 12.16 -1.71 16.47
C LYS A 67 12.93 -2.30 15.29
N LEU A 68 12.24 -2.53 14.17
CA LEU A 68 12.85 -3.08 12.96
C LEU A 68 13.93 -2.15 12.40
N LEU A 69 13.67 -0.84 12.44
CA LEU A 69 14.61 0.18 11.93
C LEU A 69 15.65 0.59 12.96
N ASN A 70 15.45 0.24 14.23
CA ASN A 70 16.25 0.74 15.35
C ASN A 70 16.27 2.28 15.37
N GLU A 71 15.12 2.89 15.15
CA GLU A 71 14.93 4.34 15.10
C GLU A 71 13.73 4.73 15.94
N LYS A 72 13.81 5.92 16.58
CA LYS A 72 12.71 6.45 17.39
C LYS A 72 11.87 7.48 16.64
N ASP A 73 12.46 8.20 15.68
CA ASP A 73 11.80 9.27 14.94
C ASP A 73 11.11 8.69 13.70
N VAL A 74 9.99 8.03 13.91
CA VAL A 74 9.17 7.45 12.86
C VAL A 74 7.71 7.87 13.09
N SER A 75 7.07 8.42 12.08
CA SER A 75 5.68 8.86 12.15
C SER A 75 5.00 8.74 10.80
N MET A 76 3.68 8.86 10.77
CA MET A 76 2.93 8.91 9.52
C MET A 76 3.31 10.17 8.75
N ALA A 77 3.56 10.04 7.44
CA ALA A 77 3.74 11.19 6.56
C ALA A 77 2.41 11.94 6.40
N ASN A 78 2.49 13.25 6.23
CA ASN A 78 1.29 14.05 5.94
C ASN A 78 0.92 14.00 4.45
N ALA A 79 -0.24 14.57 4.10
CA ALA A 79 -0.76 14.52 2.73
C ALA A 79 0.20 15.15 1.70
N ASP A 80 0.85 16.26 2.06
CA ASP A 80 1.79 16.93 1.18
C ASP A 80 3.03 16.07 0.92
N GLN A 81 3.55 15.43 1.96
CA GLN A 81 4.69 14.51 1.85
C GLN A 81 4.33 13.30 0.99
N VAL A 82 3.14 12.73 1.17
CA VAL A 82 2.68 11.61 0.35
C VAL A 82 2.67 12.00 -1.13
N LYS A 83 2.11 13.16 -1.46
CA LYS A 83 2.04 13.64 -2.84
C LYS A 83 3.44 13.92 -3.41
N GLU A 84 4.29 14.55 -2.64
CA GLU A 84 5.66 14.91 -3.06
C GLU A 84 6.52 13.66 -3.31
N ILE A 85 6.47 12.69 -2.41
CA ILE A 85 7.34 11.52 -2.47
C ILE A 85 6.80 10.47 -3.45
N THR A 86 5.50 10.18 -3.41
CA THR A 86 4.92 9.09 -4.22
C THR A 86 4.33 9.57 -5.54
N GLY A 87 3.91 10.83 -5.62
CA GLY A 87 3.17 11.37 -6.77
C GLY A 87 1.69 11.05 -6.71
N PHE A 88 1.24 10.29 -5.73
CA PHE A 88 -0.16 9.92 -5.55
C PHE A 88 -0.77 10.66 -4.36
N THR A 89 -2.09 10.75 -4.32
CA THR A 89 -2.79 11.33 -3.17
C THR A 89 -3.10 10.26 -2.13
N ILE A 90 -3.28 10.67 -0.88
CA ILE A 90 -3.72 9.76 0.19
C ILE A 90 -5.00 9.05 -0.23
N GLY A 91 -5.05 7.74 0.00
CA GLY A 91 -6.16 6.88 -0.41
C GLY A 91 -6.02 6.32 -1.81
N GLY A 92 -5.13 6.88 -2.63
CA GLY A 92 -4.89 6.41 -3.99
C GLY A 92 -3.43 5.98 -4.23
N VAL A 93 -2.65 5.79 -3.18
CA VAL A 93 -1.23 5.43 -3.32
C VAL A 93 -1.11 4.00 -3.86
N SER A 94 -0.54 3.87 -5.05
CA SER A 94 -0.19 2.58 -5.62
C SER A 94 1.04 2.00 -4.93
N PRO A 95 1.15 0.66 -4.81
CA PRO A 95 2.37 0.05 -4.28
C PRO A 95 3.58 0.20 -5.22
N VAL A 96 3.40 0.66 -6.44
CA VAL A 96 4.47 0.85 -7.43
C VAL A 96 4.32 2.18 -8.17
N GLY A 97 5.38 2.60 -8.85
CA GLY A 97 5.33 3.78 -9.72
C GLY A 97 5.50 5.11 -8.99
N HIS A 98 6.17 5.09 -7.85
CA HIS A 98 6.40 6.30 -7.06
C HIS A 98 7.39 7.25 -7.76
N LEU A 99 7.20 8.56 -7.57
CA LEU A 99 8.10 9.57 -8.13
C LEU A 99 9.51 9.44 -7.58
N ASN A 100 9.63 9.12 -6.30
CA ASN A 100 10.91 8.93 -5.63
C ASN A 100 11.02 7.48 -5.16
N LYS A 101 12.22 6.94 -5.19
CA LYS A 101 12.47 5.60 -4.69
C LYS A 101 12.29 5.57 -3.18
N VAL A 102 11.47 4.63 -2.70
CA VAL A 102 11.25 4.41 -1.27
C VAL A 102 11.44 2.93 -0.96
N ASP A 103 11.90 2.65 0.25
CA ASP A 103 11.92 1.27 0.75
C ASP A 103 10.48 0.84 1.05
N ILE A 104 10.18 -0.44 0.84
CA ILE A 104 8.84 -0.98 0.99
C ILE A 104 8.88 -2.16 1.95
N TYR A 105 8.07 -2.09 3.01
CA TYR A 105 7.79 -3.22 3.89
C TYR A 105 6.37 -3.73 3.62
N ILE A 106 6.23 -5.05 3.52
CA ILE A 106 4.96 -5.71 3.24
C ILE A 106 4.60 -6.53 4.48
N ASP A 107 3.42 -6.26 5.04
CA ASP A 107 3.00 -7.00 6.22
C ASP A 107 2.72 -8.47 5.87
N GLU A 108 3.23 -9.36 6.69
CA GLU A 108 3.11 -10.81 6.47
C GLU A 108 1.66 -11.29 6.48
N SER A 109 0.76 -10.57 7.17
CA SER A 109 -0.66 -10.94 7.24
C SER A 109 -1.36 -10.91 5.89
N LEU A 110 -0.82 -10.18 4.92
CA LEU A 110 -1.36 -10.15 3.56
C LEU A 110 -1.25 -11.50 2.85
N ALA A 111 -0.34 -12.37 3.29
CA ALA A 111 -0.20 -13.72 2.74
C ALA A 111 -1.38 -14.64 3.05
N ARG A 112 -2.29 -14.25 3.94
CA ARG A 112 -3.51 -15.00 4.27
C ARG A 112 -4.46 -15.13 3.09
N PHE A 113 -4.38 -14.24 2.10
CA PHE A 113 -5.35 -14.15 1.01
C PHE A 113 -4.71 -14.55 -0.32
N THR A 114 -5.48 -15.30 -1.13
CA THR A 114 -5.07 -15.66 -2.48
C THR A 114 -5.04 -14.44 -3.39
N ASN A 115 -6.05 -13.58 -3.27
CA ASN A 115 -6.19 -12.37 -4.06
C ASN A 115 -6.15 -11.14 -3.15
N LEU A 116 -5.30 -10.19 -3.50
CA LEU A 116 -5.19 -8.89 -2.86
C LEU A 116 -5.64 -7.81 -3.82
N PHE A 117 -6.11 -6.70 -3.25
CA PHE A 117 -6.61 -5.56 -4.04
C PHE A 117 -5.91 -4.29 -3.56
N ALA A 118 -5.28 -3.60 -4.48
CA ALA A 118 -4.49 -2.40 -4.19
C ALA A 118 -4.91 -1.23 -5.08
N ALA A 119 -4.72 -0.01 -4.58
CA ALA A 119 -4.98 1.19 -5.37
C ALA A 119 -4.07 1.25 -6.59
N ALA A 120 -4.64 1.67 -7.71
CA ALA A 120 -3.94 1.78 -8.98
C ALA A 120 -3.50 3.21 -9.32
N GLY A 121 -3.25 4.03 -8.31
CA GLY A 121 -2.86 5.43 -8.47
C GLY A 121 -4.02 6.41 -8.38
N HIS A 122 -5.22 5.91 -8.11
CA HIS A 122 -6.43 6.72 -7.94
C HIS A 122 -7.34 6.03 -6.93
N PRO A 123 -8.05 6.77 -6.05
CA PRO A 123 -8.89 6.17 -5.01
C PRO A 123 -9.99 5.23 -5.53
N TYR A 124 -10.41 5.41 -6.77
CA TYR A 124 -11.49 4.62 -7.38
C TYR A 124 -10.98 3.52 -8.31
N SER A 125 -9.70 3.47 -8.57
CA SER A 125 -9.08 2.47 -9.45
C SER A 125 -8.31 1.46 -8.61
N ILE A 126 -8.62 0.17 -8.79
CA ILE A 126 -8.04 -0.93 -8.01
C ILE A 126 -7.56 -2.00 -8.97
N PHE A 127 -6.45 -2.63 -8.65
CA PHE A 127 -5.99 -3.83 -9.35
C PHE A 127 -5.92 -5.02 -8.38
N LYS A 128 -6.10 -6.20 -8.95
CA LYS A 128 -6.01 -7.46 -8.23
C LYS A 128 -4.63 -8.08 -8.45
N ILE A 129 -4.03 -8.60 -7.39
CA ILE A 129 -2.71 -9.23 -7.44
C ILE A 129 -2.60 -10.28 -6.33
N ASN A 130 -1.83 -11.33 -6.55
CA ASN A 130 -1.51 -12.26 -5.48
C ASN A 130 -0.31 -11.76 -4.65
N PHE A 131 -0.10 -12.38 -3.49
CA PHE A 131 0.95 -11.95 -2.56
C PHE A 131 2.35 -12.06 -3.17
N ASP A 132 2.64 -13.17 -3.86
CA ASP A 132 3.96 -13.39 -4.44
C ASP A 132 4.29 -12.34 -5.50
N ASN A 133 3.33 -12.03 -6.36
CA ASN A 133 3.51 -11.00 -7.39
C ASN A 133 3.63 -9.60 -6.77
N LEU A 134 2.89 -9.33 -5.69
CA LEU A 134 3.03 -8.06 -4.98
C LEU A 134 4.46 -7.88 -4.47
N CYS A 135 5.03 -8.93 -3.87
CA CYS A 135 6.42 -8.90 -3.41
C CYS A 135 7.40 -8.68 -4.57
N LYS A 136 7.16 -9.33 -5.69
CA LYS A 136 8.04 -9.21 -6.87
C LYS A 136 8.03 -7.82 -7.49
N ILE A 137 6.85 -7.24 -7.70
CA ILE A 137 6.75 -5.93 -8.38
C ILE A 137 7.21 -4.78 -7.48
N THR A 138 7.04 -4.90 -6.18
CA THR A 138 7.45 -3.85 -5.23
C THR A 138 8.90 -3.98 -4.80
N LYS A 139 9.46 -5.18 -4.90
CA LYS A 139 10.77 -5.53 -4.32
C LYS A 139 10.80 -5.26 -2.82
N GLY A 140 9.64 -5.34 -2.19
CA GLY A 140 9.49 -5.08 -0.76
C GLY A 140 9.98 -6.25 0.11
N SER A 141 10.23 -5.94 1.36
CA SER A 141 10.62 -6.93 2.38
C SER A 141 9.39 -7.31 3.20
N VAL A 142 9.14 -8.60 3.36
CA VAL A 142 8.03 -9.11 4.18
C VAL A 142 8.44 -9.05 5.64
N LYS A 143 7.66 -8.35 6.45
CA LYS A 143 7.90 -8.15 7.89
C LYS A 143 6.59 -8.19 8.65
N ASP A 144 6.68 -8.42 9.96
CA ASP A 144 5.55 -8.25 10.87
C ASP A 144 5.50 -6.77 11.29
N ILE A 145 4.63 -5.99 10.66
CA ILE A 145 4.51 -4.54 10.88
C ILE A 145 3.10 -4.11 11.28
N SER A 146 2.21 -5.04 11.54
CA SER A 146 0.81 -4.72 11.90
C SER A 146 0.45 -5.20 13.31
N GLU A 147 -0.65 -4.63 13.79
CA GLU A 147 -1.27 -5.01 15.06
C GLU A 147 -2.78 -5.10 14.97
#